data_48020ca4239fc430853c227ac634593a
#
_entry.id   48020ca4239fc430853c227ac634593a
#
_cell.length_a   1.000
_cell.length_b   1.000
_cell.length_c   1.000
_cell.angle_alpha   90.00
_cell.angle_beta   90.00
_cell.angle_gamma   90.00
#
_symmetry.space_group_name_H-M   'P 1'
#
loop_
_entity.id
_entity.type
_entity.pdbx_description
1 polymer ?
#
loop_
_entity_poly.entity_id
_entity_poly.type
_entity_poly.pdbx_seq_one_letter_code
_entity_poly.pdbx_strand_id
1 'polypeptide(L)'
;MRKLRNIAIIAHVDHGKTTLVDKMILQGHLFRNAASAGELILDNNDIERERGITILSKNVSVIYKDYKINIIDTPGHSDFGGEVERVLNMADGALLIVDAYEGPKPQTRFVLSHALERGLRIVVVVNKIDRPNADPEGAVDKVFDLMVELGASDEQLDFPVVYASAVNGYARLEPDDGNMDMIPLLDTIINEIPCPDVDAEGPVALQVCTVDHSSYEGRIGVGRLHSGTLHEKEQVLVVQPDGNQYNATIRKVYTFENLGKTEVPEAHAGDIVAVIGVEAADIGDVITDPENPVEMEPIAVEEPTMAVVFEASTSPLVGREGDIVGARQLKERLMREKESNISMRIDETEDKSGVRVAGRGVLHLSVLMETMRREGFEFQVGRPQVVYKTDEHGNKLEPIEEATVDVPNDYSGKAIEVMGTAGGIMEDMFSDESMTHLTFSIPSRGTMGLKTRILNATHGEAVLFHHFREYGPYSGEMDGRKNGCMIAMATDKAVAYALDTLQQRGRLFVKPGDECYEGMIVGESAKEGDMVVNVSKTKNLGNQRSSTADKAIQLTPPITFTLEEALEYIEDDELVEVTPESIRLRKRILSTIERKKANKK
;
A
#
# COMPACT_ATOMS: atom_id res chain seq x y z
N MET A 1 -22.25 5.26 -30.89
CA MET A 1 -21.24 4.82 -29.87
C MET A 1 -20.37 6.02 -29.51
N ARG A 2 -20.11 6.27 -28.21
CA ARG A 2 -19.20 7.34 -27.78
C ARG A 2 -17.75 6.90 -28.04
N LYS A 3 -16.87 7.86 -28.34
CA LYS A 3 -15.45 7.58 -28.43
C LYS A 3 -14.87 7.34 -27.05
N LEU A 4 -14.00 6.35 -26.89
CA LEU A 4 -13.42 5.97 -25.62
C LEU A 4 -12.03 6.60 -25.41
N ARG A 5 -11.69 6.86 -24.14
CA ARG A 5 -10.36 7.15 -23.65
C ARG A 5 -10.15 6.42 -22.34
N ASN A 6 -9.14 5.59 -22.24
CA ASN A 6 -8.79 4.87 -21.02
C ASN A 6 -7.51 5.47 -20.45
N ILE A 7 -7.59 6.08 -19.28
CA ILE A 7 -6.45 6.76 -18.66
C ILE A 7 -6.17 6.21 -17.26
N ALA A 8 -4.91 5.95 -16.98
CA ALA A 8 -4.44 5.66 -15.62
C ALA A 8 -3.98 6.96 -14.94
N ILE A 9 -4.16 7.08 -13.64
CA ILE A 9 -3.68 8.24 -12.88
C ILE A 9 -2.43 7.85 -12.11
N ILE A 10 -1.30 8.47 -12.43
CA ILE A 10 -0.01 8.29 -11.77
C ILE A 10 0.27 9.51 -10.90
N ALA A 11 0.41 9.33 -9.60
CA ALA A 11 0.74 10.42 -8.69
C ALA A 11 1.44 9.90 -7.43
N HIS A 12 2.30 10.73 -6.85
CA HIS A 12 2.76 10.50 -5.48
C HIS A 12 1.64 10.81 -4.47
N VAL A 13 1.76 10.23 -3.28
CA VAL A 13 0.91 10.56 -2.12
C VAL A 13 0.94 12.09 -1.92
N ASP A 14 -0.21 12.67 -1.61
CA ASP A 14 -0.41 14.11 -1.41
C ASP A 14 -0.19 15.03 -2.64
N HIS A 15 0.13 14.53 -3.83
CA HIS A 15 0.18 15.37 -5.04
C HIS A 15 -1.20 15.83 -5.55
N GLY A 16 -2.28 15.38 -4.90
CA GLY A 16 -3.64 15.85 -5.15
C GLY A 16 -4.42 15.03 -6.19
N LYS A 17 -4.05 13.75 -6.37
CA LYS A 17 -4.70 12.80 -7.27
C LYS A 17 -6.22 12.77 -7.09
N THR A 18 -6.69 12.37 -5.91
CA THR A 18 -8.12 12.23 -5.58
C THR A 18 -8.88 13.54 -5.78
N THR A 19 -8.30 14.66 -5.31
CA THR A 19 -8.92 15.99 -5.46
C THR A 19 -9.07 16.39 -6.93
N LEU A 20 -8.07 16.09 -7.78
CA LEU A 20 -8.12 16.40 -9.21
C LEU A 20 -9.22 15.59 -9.91
N VAL A 21 -9.27 14.29 -9.66
CA VAL A 21 -10.29 13.40 -10.26
C VAL A 21 -11.70 13.78 -9.80
N ASP A 22 -11.89 14.09 -8.51
CA ASP A 22 -13.17 14.59 -8.00
C ASP A 22 -13.63 15.86 -8.73
N LYS A 23 -12.71 16.80 -9.00
CA LYS A 23 -13.05 18.01 -9.77
C LYS A 23 -13.35 17.73 -11.23
N MET A 24 -12.64 16.78 -11.86
CA MET A 24 -12.96 16.34 -13.22
C MET A 24 -14.37 15.73 -13.30
N ILE A 25 -14.73 14.88 -12.35
CA ILE A 25 -16.07 14.27 -12.26
C ILE A 25 -17.15 15.33 -12.05
N LEU A 26 -16.93 16.27 -11.13
CA LEU A 26 -17.90 17.33 -10.82
C LEU A 26 -18.17 18.25 -12.02
N GLN A 27 -17.16 18.57 -12.80
CA GLN A 27 -17.28 19.46 -13.96
C GLN A 27 -17.73 18.75 -15.26
N GLY A 28 -17.62 17.42 -15.32
CA GLY A 28 -18.13 16.61 -16.43
C GLY A 28 -19.68 16.54 -16.56
N HIS A 29 -20.41 17.45 -15.96
CA HIS A 29 -21.90 17.57 -15.98
C HIS A 29 -22.68 16.41 -15.35
N LEU A 30 -22.08 15.66 -14.41
CA LEU A 30 -22.63 14.41 -13.90
C LEU A 30 -23.51 14.53 -12.65
N PHE A 31 -23.42 15.63 -11.91
CA PHE A 31 -24.28 15.84 -10.75
C PHE A 31 -25.31 16.95 -11.00
N ARG A 32 -26.55 16.57 -11.31
CA ARG A 32 -27.71 17.49 -11.24
C ARG A 32 -27.98 18.00 -9.82
N ASN A 33 -27.34 17.41 -8.79
CA ASN A 33 -27.40 17.81 -7.39
C ASN A 33 -26.00 17.88 -6.78
N ALA A 34 -25.22 18.90 -7.13
CA ALA A 34 -23.88 19.15 -6.58
C ALA A 34 -23.85 19.38 -5.05
N ALA A 35 -25.01 19.55 -4.42
CA ALA A 35 -25.13 19.79 -2.98
C ALA A 35 -25.02 18.52 -2.09
N SER A 36 -24.99 17.31 -2.67
CA SER A 36 -24.90 16.04 -1.93
C SER A 36 -23.57 15.28 -2.12
N ALA A 37 -22.67 15.80 -2.94
CA ALA A 37 -21.34 15.22 -3.09
C ALA A 37 -20.46 15.70 -1.92
N GLY A 38 -20.14 14.80 -0.99
CA GLY A 38 -19.14 15.05 0.06
C GLY A 38 -17.75 15.33 -0.55
N GLU A 39 -16.88 15.96 0.20
CA GLU A 39 -15.46 16.08 -0.15
C GLU A 39 -14.84 14.66 -0.19
N LEU A 40 -14.03 14.37 -1.21
CA LEU A 40 -13.34 13.09 -1.46
C LEU A 40 -14.28 11.92 -1.85
N ILE A 41 -14.84 12.01 -3.05
CA ILE A 41 -15.80 11.05 -3.60
C ILE A 41 -15.13 9.69 -3.92
N LEU A 42 -13.85 9.69 -4.33
CA LEU A 42 -13.10 8.47 -4.65
C LEU A 42 -12.65 7.69 -3.42
N ASP A 43 -12.23 8.34 -2.35
CA ASP A 43 -11.74 7.66 -1.15
C ASP A 43 -12.91 7.24 -0.23
N ASN A 44 -13.64 6.20 -0.60
CA ASN A 44 -14.74 5.65 0.20
C ASN A 44 -14.28 4.79 1.37
N ASN A 45 -13.00 4.39 1.42
CA ASN A 45 -12.43 3.60 2.49
C ASN A 45 -11.85 4.53 3.57
N ASP A 46 -12.29 4.37 4.82
CA ASP A 46 -11.79 5.16 5.94
C ASP A 46 -10.28 5.01 6.15
N ILE A 47 -9.71 3.83 5.85
CA ILE A 47 -8.26 3.58 5.94
C ILE A 47 -7.51 4.40 4.90
N GLU A 48 -8.01 4.49 3.66
CA GLU A 48 -7.42 5.31 2.60
C GLU A 48 -7.42 6.79 2.98
N ARG A 49 -8.56 7.29 3.51
CA ARG A 49 -8.67 8.69 3.95
C ARG A 49 -7.74 9.03 5.11
N GLU A 50 -7.64 8.17 6.12
CA GLU A 50 -6.78 8.39 7.28
C GLU A 50 -5.30 8.35 6.93
N ARG A 51 -4.93 7.52 5.96
CA ARG A 51 -3.53 7.33 5.52
C ARG A 51 -3.13 8.23 4.36
N GLY A 52 -4.11 8.84 3.67
CA GLY A 52 -3.87 9.64 2.47
C GLY A 52 -3.36 8.85 1.28
N ILE A 53 -3.53 7.52 1.25
CA ILE A 53 -3.06 6.64 0.17
C ILE A 53 -4.21 5.88 -0.49
N THR A 54 -4.13 5.67 -1.79
CA THR A 54 -5.01 4.73 -2.50
C THR A 54 -4.49 3.32 -2.27
N ILE A 55 -5.35 2.44 -1.78
CA ILE A 55 -5.04 1.03 -1.49
C ILE A 55 -5.60 0.15 -2.61
N LEU A 56 -6.84 0.39 -3.02
CA LEU A 56 -7.53 -0.37 -4.05
C LEU A 56 -7.72 0.49 -5.31
N SER A 57 -7.42 -0.08 -6.46
CA SER A 57 -7.72 0.55 -7.74
C SER A 57 -9.22 0.72 -7.92
N LYS A 58 -9.64 1.87 -8.42
CA LYS A 58 -11.04 2.19 -8.69
C LYS A 58 -11.21 2.62 -10.13
N ASN A 59 -12.30 2.15 -10.74
CA ASN A 59 -12.67 2.54 -12.08
C ASN A 59 -13.85 3.50 -12.02
N VAL A 60 -13.67 4.67 -12.60
CA VAL A 60 -14.71 5.69 -12.74
C VAL A 60 -14.74 6.16 -14.19
N SER A 61 -15.80 6.81 -14.62
CA SER A 61 -15.82 7.41 -15.93
C SER A 61 -16.43 8.81 -15.93
N VAL A 62 -15.97 9.63 -16.85
CA VAL A 62 -16.46 10.99 -17.10
C VAL A 62 -16.98 11.05 -18.52
N ILE A 63 -18.19 11.57 -18.70
CA ILE A 63 -18.73 11.86 -20.02
C ILE A 63 -18.45 13.31 -20.35
N TYR A 64 -17.66 13.53 -21.39
CA TYR A 64 -17.31 14.87 -21.83
C TYR A 64 -17.42 14.98 -23.35
N LYS A 65 -18.26 15.91 -23.85
CA LYS A 65 -18.63 16.00 -25.27
C LYS A 65 -19.15 14.63 -25.78
N ASP A 66 -18.60 14.12 -26.86
CA ASP A 66 -18.93 12.81 -27.44
C ASP A 66 -18.02 11.67 -26.95
N TYR A 67 -17.26 11.93 -25.89
CA TYR A 67 -16.30 10.98 -25.33
C TYR A 67 -16.78 10.41 -24.00
N LYS A 68 -16.44 9.14 -23.76
CA LYS A 68 -16.41 8.52 -22.45
C LYS A 68 -14.95 8.37 -22.05
N ILE A 69 -14.53 9.02 -20.98
CA ILE A 69 -13.20 8.95 -20.42
C ILE A 69 -13.26 8.02 -19.23
N ASN A 70 -12.74 6.81 -19.35
CA ASN A 70 -12.54 5.89 -18.25
C ASN A 70 -11.27 6.31 -17.50
N ILE A 71 -11.39 6.50 -16.21
CA ILE A 71 -10.31 6.89 -15.30
C ILE A 71 -10.06 5.73 -14.37
N ILE A 72 -8.84 5.22 -14.37
CA ILE A 72 -8.40 4.12 -13.56
C ILE A 72 -7.49 4.69 -12.49
N ASP A 73 -7.95 4.65 -11.23
CA ASP A 73 -7.16 5.13 -10.10
C ASP A 73 -6.11 4.08 -9.73
N THR A 74 -4.82 4.46 -9.70
CA THR A 74 -3.72 3.55 -9.40
C THR A 74 -3.27 3.70 -7.95
N PRO A 75 -2.99 2.60 -7.23
CA PRO A 75 -2.28 2.67 -5.97
C PRO A 75 -0.92 3.33 -6.12
N GLY A 76 -0.52 4.15 -5.14
CA GLY A 76 0.77 4.86 -5.19
C GLY A 76 1.91 4.18 -4.43
N HIS A 77 1.65 3.12 -3.65
CA HIS A 77 2.65 2.49 -2.80
C HIS A 77 3.22 1.22 -3.45
N SER A 78 4.53 0.98 -3.25
CA SER A 78 5.25 -0.18 -3.83
C SER A 78 4.67 -1.54 -3.45
N ASP A 79 4.10 -1.69 -2.25
CA ASP A 79 3.46 -2.93 -1.80
C ASP A 79 2.27 -3.34 -2.70
N PHE A 80 1.78 -2.43 -3.54
CA PHE A 80 0.71 -2.62 -4.49
C PHE A 80 1.19 -2.61 -5.96
N GLY A 81 2.50 -2.80 -6.21
CA GLY A 81 3.12 -2.73 -7.54
C GLY A 81 2.44 -3.58 -8.60
N GLY A 82 2.15 -4.83 -8.30
CA GLY A 82 1.44 -5.68 -9.27
C GLY A 82 -0.03 -5.28 -9.52
N GLU A 83 -0.64 -4.46 -8.66
CA GLU A 83 -1.94 -3.84 -8.97
C GLU A 83 -1.76 -2.71 -9.96
N VAL A 84 -0.67 -1.95 -9.83
CA VAL A 84 -0.29 -0.91 -10.79
C VAL A 84 -0.11 -1.49 -12.19
N GLU A 85 0.66 -2.56 -12.33
CA GLU A 85 0.88 -3.22 -13.61
C GLU A 85 -0.42 -3.68 -14.27
N ARG A 86 -1.31 -4.29 -13.49
CA ARG A 86 -2.61 -4.77 -13.97
C ARG A 86 -3.52 -3.63 -14.43
N VAL A 87 -3.51 -2.53 -13.69
CA VAL A 87 -4.28 -1.33 -14.01
C VAL A 87 -3.77 -0.68 -15.30
N LEU A 88 -2.45 -0.58 -15.45
CA LEU A 88 -1.84 -0.02 -16.65
C LEU A 88 -2.18 -0.83 -17.92
N ASN A 89 -2.45 -2.13 -17.80
CA ASN A 89 -2.92 -2.96 -18.94
C ASN A 89 -4.29 -2.53 -19.49
N MET A 90 -5.10 -1.85 -18.68
CA MET A 90 -6.41 -1.37 -19.12
C MET A 90 -6.36 0.02 -19.76
N ALA A 91 -5.24 0.75 -19.62
CA ALA A 91 -5.09 2.13 -20.06
C ALA A 91 -4.48 2.27 -21.48
N ASP A 92 -4.84 3.35 -22.17
CA ASP A 92 -4.24 3.77 -23.43
C ASP A 92 -3.30 4.97 -23.24
N GLY A 93 -3.34 5.62 -22.08
CA GLY A 93 -2.45 6.68 -21.68
C GLY A 93 -2.52 6.93 -20.17
N ALA A 94 -1.67 7.82 -19.68
CA ALA A 94 -1.61 8.12 -18.25
C ALA A 94 -1.52 9.62 -17.98
N LEU A 95 -2.15 10.05 -16.90
CA LEU A 95 -1.97 11.38 -16.33
C LEU A 95 -0.91 11.30 -15.22
N LEU A 96 0.23 11.92 -15.43
CA LEU A 96 1.28 12.06 -14.43
C LEU A 96 1.05 13.35 -13.65
N ILE A 97 0.59 13.24 -12.39
CA ILE A 97 0.32 14.39 -11.54
C ILE A 97 1.54 14.65 -10.65
N VAL A 98 2.08 15.87 -10.76
CA VAL A 98 3.27 16.31 -10.02
C VAL A 98 2.95 17.59 -9.26
N ASP A 99 3.40 17.70 -8.01
CA ASP A 99 3.31 18.91 -7.22
C ASP A 99 4.29 19.96 -7.78
N ALA A 100 3.80 21.18 -8.03
CA ALA A 100 4.59 22.29 -8.59
C ALA A 100 5.77 22.74 -7.71
N TYR A 101 5.77 22.42 -6.42
CA TYR A 101 6.87 22.73 -5.50
C TYR A 101 7.83 21.56 -5.32
N GLU A 102 7.28 20.34 -5.11
CA GLU A 102 8.09 19.17 -4.76
C GLU A 102 8.72 18.47 -5.98
N GLY A 103 8.07 18.56 -7.14
CA GLY A 103 8.48 17.83 -8.34
C GLY A 103 8.14 16.33 -8.26
N PRO A 104 8.65 15.50 -9.18
CA PRO A 104 8.48 14.05 -9.17
C PRO A 104 9.20 13.43 -7.96
N LYS A 105 8.59 12.41 -7.35
CA LYS A 105 9.11 11.68 -6.19
C LYS A 105 9.47 10.23 -6.56
N PRO A 106 10.28 9.51 -5.76
CA PRO A 106 10.71 8.15 -6.09
C PRO A 106 9.60 7.16 -6.41
N GLN A 107 8.44 7.24 -5.73
CA GLN A 107 7.29 6.38 -6.04
C GLN A 107 6.75 6.62 -7.46
N THR A 108 6.77 7.86 -7.91
CA THR A 108 6.35 8.25 -9.26
C THR A 108 7.23 7.58 -10.31
N ARG A 109 8.54 7.44 -10.04
CA ARG A 109 9.53 6.80 -10.90
C ARG A 109 9.13 5.37 -11.27
N PHE A 110 8.77 4.57 -10.27
CA PHE A 110 8.37 3.16 -10.46
C PHE A 110 7.15 3.03 -11.38
N VAL A 111 6.07 3.76 -11.08
CA VAL A 111 4.83 3.67 -11.89
C VAL A 111 5.04 4.25 -13.28
N LEU A 112 5.85 5.32 -13.40
CA LEU A 112 6.16 5.94 -14.67
C LEU A 112 7.01 5.03 -15.55
N SER A 113 8.01 4.30 -15.01
CA SER A 113 8.81 3.36 -15.81
C SER A 113 7.94 2.29 -16.46
N HIS A 114 7.02 1.69 -15.71
CA HIS A 114 6.08 0.70 -16.26
C HIS A 114 5.12 1.30 -17.32
N ALA A 115 4.70 2.55 -17.14
CA ALA A 115 3.88 3.23 -18.14
C ALA A 115 4.66 3.50 -19.43
N LEU A 116 5.93 3.89 -19.34
CA LEU A 116 6.82 4.12 -20.49
C LEU A 116 7.16 2.83 -21.22
N GLU A 117 7.50 1.75 -20.50
CA GLU A 117 7.76 0.41 -21.06
C GLU A 117 6.58 -0.12 -21.88
N ARG A 118 5.35 0.20 -21.46
CA ARG A 118 4.11 -0.18 -22.18
C ARG A 118 3.76 0.76 -23.32
N GLY A 119 4.58 1.80 -23.58
CA GLY A 119 4.32 2.76 -24.62
C GLY A 119 3.11 3.66 -24.39
N LEU A 120 2.67 3.84 -23.14
CA LEU A 120 1.52 4.71 -22.84
C LEU A 120 1.85 6.17 -23.16
N ARG A 121 0.88 6.89 -23.74
CA ARG A 121 0.96 8.34 -23.92
C ARG A 121 0.81 9.04 -22.58
N ILE A 122 1.80 9.83 -22.19
CA ILE A 122 1.83 10.53 -20.91
C ILE A 122 1.35 11.97 -21.11
N VAL A 123 0.44 12.42 -20.23
CA VAL A 123 0.06 13.83 -20.07
C VAL A 123 0.52 14.27 -18.69
N VAL A 124 1.36 15.28 -18.61
CA VAL A 124 1.89 15.80 -17.33
C VAL A 124 0.94 16.86 -16.77
N VAL A 125 0.52 16.69 -15.52
CA VAL A 125 -0.33 17.65 -14.81
C VAL A 125 0.46 18.22 -13.64
N VAL A 126 0.93 19.45 -13.77
CA VAL A 126 1.60 20.20 -12.71
C VAL A 126 0.55 20.81 -11.81
N ASN A 127 0.33 20.18 -10.65
CA ASN A 127 -0.73 20.55 -9.71
C ASN A 127 -0.22 21.48 -8.60
N LYS A 128 -1.15 22.15 -7.91
CA LYS A 128 -0.91 23.08 -6.80
C LYS A 128 -0.13 24.34 -7.21
N ILE A 129 -0.32 24.82 -8.43
CA ILE A 129 0.29 26.07 -8.92
C ILE A 129 -0.17 27.32 -8.15
N ASP A 130 -1.21 27.20 -7.34
CA ASP A 130 -1.72 28.25 -6.45
C ASP A 130 -0.86 28.47 -5.19
N ARG A 131 0.11 27.60 -4.90
CA ARG A 131 0.99 27.75 -3.74
C ARG A 131 2.01 28.86 -3.93
N PRO A 132 2.35 29.64 -2.85
CA PRO A 132 3.27 30.77 -2.94
C PRO A 132 4.69 30.43 -3.40
N ASN A 133 5.11 29.16 -3.19
CA ASN A 133 6.45 28.68 -3.53
C ASN A 133 6.42 27.69 -4.70
N ALA A 134 5.34 27.70 -5.50
CA ALA A 134 5.24 26.86 -6.67
C ALA A 134 6.28 27.27 -7.72
N ASP A 135 6.95 26.28 -8.30
CA ASP A 135 7.85 26.42 -9.44
C ASP A 135 7.38 25.47 -10.55
N PRO A 136 6.36 25.86 -11.33
CA PRO A 136 5.78 24.97 -12.33
C PRO A 136 6.77 24.62 -13.46
N GLU A 137 7.63 25.54 -13.88
CA GLU A 137 8.61 25.32 -14.93
C GLU A 137 9.70 24.36 -14.47
N GLY A 138 10.26 24.58 -13.27
CA GLY A 138 11.24 23.66 -12.68
C GLY A 138 10.67 22.28 -12.38
N ALA A 139 9.37 22.14 -12.11
CA ALA A 139 8.73 20.83 -11.98
C ALA A 139 8.65 20.08 -13.31
N VAL A 140 8.39 20.78 -14.43
CA VAL A 140 8.39 20.20 -15.78
C VAL A 140 9.78 19.74 -16.16
N ASP A 141 10.82 20.56 -15.93
CA ASP A 141 12.20 20.22 -16.22
C ASP A 141 12.62 18.94 -15.47
N LYS A 142 12.28 18.83 -14.18
CA LYS A 142 12.54 17.61 -13.38
C LYS A 142 11.80 16.38 -13.91
N VAL A 143 10.59 16.52 -14.41
CA VAL A 143 9.85 15.42 -15.04
C VAL A 143 10.53 15.01 -16.34
N PHE A 144 10.97 15.97 -17.15
CA PHE A 144 11.70 15.70 -18.38
C PHE A 144 12.98 14.93 -18.10
N ASP A 145 13.80 15.39 -17.16
CA ASP A 145 15.04 14.72 -16.74
C ASP A 145 14.77 13.28 -16.25
N LEU A 146 13.72 13.09 -15.44
CA LEU A 146 13.30 11.77 -14.98
C LEU A 146 12.89 10.86 -16.15
N MET A 147 12.16 11.36 -17.14
CA MET A 147 11.75 10.56 -18.29
C MET A 147 12.94 10.16 -19.16
N VAL A 148 13.91 11.07 -19.34
CA VAL A 148 15.19 10.76 -20.02
C VAL A 148 15.96 9.67 -19.28
N GLU A 149 16.06 9.76 -17.97
CA GLU A 149 16.73 8.77 -17.11
C GLU A 149 16.05 7.40 -17.19
N LEU A 150 14.72 7.36 -17.31
CA LEU A 150 13.94 6.13 -17.48
C LEU A 150 13.97 5.58 -18.91
N GLY A 151 14.69 6.22 -19.82
CA GLY A 151 14.85 5.76 -21.19
C GLY A 151 13.63 6.00 -22.09
N ALA A 152 12.85 7.05 -21.81
CA ALA A 152 11.71 7.43 -22.64
C ALA A 152 12.13 7.71 -24.10
N SER A 153 11.28 7.34 -25.06
CA SER A 153 11.49 7.63 -26.47
C SER A 153 11.28 9.11 -26.78
N ASP A 154 11.80 9.57 -27.92
CA ASP A 154 11.61 10.96 -28.39
C ASP A 154 10.12 11.35 -28.46
N GLU A 155 9.23 10.40 -28.84
CA GLU A 155 7.78 10.62 -28.86
C GLU A 155 7.18 10.76 -27.48
N GLN A 156 7.72 10.05 -26.49
CA GLN A 156 7.29 10.14 -25.08
C GLN A 156 7.81 11.40 -24.41
N LEU A 157 8.99 11.91 -24.81
CA LEU A 157 9.56 13.16 -24.31
C LEU A 157 8.81 14.40 -24.83
N ASP A 158 8.06 14.29 -25.94
CA ASP A 158 7.15 15.33 -26.42
C ASP A 158 5.78 15.22 -25.74
N PHE A 159 5.77 15.36 -24.41
CA PHE A 159 4.56 15.24 -23.61
C PHE A 159 3.83 16.57 -23.43
N PRO A 160 2.50 16.60 -23.53
CA PRO A 160 1.71 17.79 -23.21
C PRO A 160 1.70 18.07 -21.70
N VAL A 161 1.76 19.36 -21.35
CA VAL A 161 1.73 19.84 -19.98
C VAL A 161 0.44 20.60 -19.71
N VAL A 162 -0.18 20.33 -18.55
CA VAL A 162 -1.34 21.07 -18.04
C VAL A 162 -1.04 21.54 -16.63
N TYR A 163 -1.26 22.82 -16.37
CA TYR A 163 -1.08 23.44 -15.06
C TYR A 163 -2.41 23.47 -14.31
N ALA A 164 -2.44 22.98 -13.07
CA ALA A 164 -3.69 22.82 -12.35
C ALA A 164 -3.63 23.27 -10.89
N SER A 165 -4.78 23.70 -10.38
CA SER A 165 -5.06 23.77 -8.95
C SER A 165 -6.30 22.92 -8.67
N ALA A 166 -6.08 21.68 -8.26
CA ALA A 166 -7.16 20.74 -7.97
C ALA A 166 -8.09 21.26 -6.86
N VAL A 167 -7.56 21.89 -5.81
CA VAL A 167 -8.34 22.46 -4.72
C VAL A 167 -9.29 23.56 -5.24
N ASN A 168 -8.78 24.45 -6.08
CA ASN A 168 -9.58 25.56 -6.66
C ASN A 168 -10.43 25.11 -7.86
N GLY A 169 -10.18 23.93 -8.43
CA GLY A 169 -10.99 23.32 -9.49
C GLY A 169 -10.76 23.91 -10.87
N TYR A 170 -9.52 24.30 -11.20
CA TYR A 170 -9.16 24.78 -12.53
C TYR A 170 -7.90 24.13 -13.09
N ALA A 171 -7.82 24.11 -14.41
CA ALA A 171 -6.66 23.70 -15.19
C ALA A 171 -6.38 24.70 -16.31
N ARG A 172 -5.11 24.82 -16.74
CA ARG A 172 -4.62 25.81 -17.70
C ARG A 172 -3.56 25.20 -18.60
N LEU A 173 -3.43 25.70 -19.83
CA LEU A 173 -2.34 25.30 -20.73
C LEU A 173 -1.07 26.12 -20.49
N GLU A 174 -1.21 27.36 -19.98
CA GLU A 174 -0.10 28.23 -19.57
C GLU A 174 -0.32 28.65 -18.12
N PRO A 175 0.73 28.81 -17.29
CA PRO A 175 0.60 29.14 -15.87
C PRO A 175 -0.25 30.39 -15.59
N ASP A 176 -0.11 31.41 -16.46
CA ASP A 176 -0.75 32.73 -16.31
C ASP A 176 -2.12 32.83 -17.01
N ASP A 177 -2.63 31.76 -17.60
CA ASP A 177 -3.95 31.74 -18.24
C ASP A 177 -5.05 32.03 -17.20
N GLY A 178 -6.07 32.79 -17.61
CA GLY A 178 -7.20 33.16 -16.75
C GLY A 178 -8.28 32.09 -16.57
N ASN A 179 -8.10 30.87 -17.07
CA ASN A 179 -9.11 29.83 -17.02
C ASN A 179 -9.40 29.36 -15.59
N MET A 180 -10.69 29.13 -15.29
CA MET A 180 -11.19 28.83 -13.94
C MET A 180 -11.98 27.51 -13.88
N ASP A 181 -11.80 26.61 -14.87
CA ASP A 181 -12.42 25.30 -14.91
C ASP A 181 -11.44 24.20 -15.35
N MET A 182 -11.88 22.93 -15.39
CA MET A 182 -11.07 21.77 -15.79
C MET A 182 -11.17 21.46 -17.29
N ILE A 183 -11.83 22.28 -18.09
CA ILE A 183 -12.01 22.06 -19.53
C ILE A 183 -10.67 21.89 -20.25
N PRO A 184 -9.61 22.69 -20.01
CA PRO A 184 -8.34 22.48 -20.69
C PRO A 184 -7.72 21.10 -20.45
N LEU A 185 -7.84 20.55 -19.23
CA LEU A 185 -7.37 19.20 -18.94
C LEU A 185 -8.19 18.14 -19.68
N LEU A 186 -9.53 18.26 -19.67
CA LEU A 186 -10.41 17.33 -20.39
C LEU A 186 -10.19 17.39 -21.91
N ASP A 187 -9.99 18.58 -22.46
CA ASP A 187 -9.68 18.76 -23.88
C ASP A 187 -8.30 18.17 -24.24
N THR A 188 -7.29 18.35 -23.40
CA THR A 188 -5.97 17.72 -23.58
C THR A 188 -6.09 16.19 -23.58
N ILE A 189 -6.83 15.61 -22.63
CA ILE A 189 -7.04 14.15 -22.58
C ILE A 189 -7.65 13.63 -23.88
N ILE A 190 -8.71 14.24 -24.39
CA ILE A 190 -9.38 13.73 -25.59
C ILE A 190 -8.56 13.94 -26.88
N ASN A 191 -7.66 14.93 -26.91
CA ASN A 191 -6.82 15.24 -28.07
C ASN A 191 -5.52 14.41 -28.07
N GLU A 192 -4.89 14.22 -26.94
CA GLU A 192 -3.55 13.63 -26.80
C GLU A 192 -3.57 12.12 -26.55
N ILE A 193 -4.52 11.64 -25.75
CA ILE A 193 -4.62 10.20 -25.49
C ILE A 193 -5.26 9.51 -26.69
N PRO A 194 -4.66 8.42 -27.22
CA PRO A 194 -5.22 7.71 -28.37
C PRO A 194 -6.55 7.03 -28.05
N CYS A 195 -7.32 6.72 -29.07
CA CYS A 195 -8.44 5.78 -28.93
C CYS A 195 -7.88 4.38 -28.68
N PRO A 196 -8.60 3.51 -27.94
CA PRO A 196 -8.26 2.11 -27.85
C PRO A 196 -8.07 1.49 -29.24
N ASP A 197 -6.91 0.83 -29.45
CA ASP A 197 -6.67 0.02 -30.65
C ASP A 197 -7.29 -1.37 -30.44
N VAL A 198 -8.42 -1.61 -31.09
CA VAL A 198 -9.24 -2.80 -30.83
C VAL A 198 -9.90 -3.34 -32.10
N ASP A 199 -10.07 -4.63 -32.18
CA ASP A 199 -10.88 -5.29 -33.21
C ASP A 199 -12.35 -5.41 -32.74
N ALA A 200 -13.17 -4.47 -33.17
CA ALA A 200 -14.57 -4.43 -32.78
C ALA A 200 -15.43 -5.58 -33.38
N GLU A 201 -15.00 -6.19 -34.48
CA GLU A 201 -15.70 -7.28 -35.18
C GLU A 201 -15.08 -8.65 -34.92
N GLY A 202 -13.98 -8.69 -34.18
CA GLY A 202 -13.28 -9.93 -33.80
C GLY A 202 -14.02 -10.76 -32.76
N PRO A 203 -13.50 -11.95 -32.44
CA PRO A 203 -14.04 -12.76 -31.34
C PRO A 203 -13.87 -12.02 -29.99
N VAL A 204 -14.78 -12.32 -29.06
CA VAL A 204 -14.73 -11.75 -27.70
C VAL A 204 -13.42 -12.08 -27.01
N ALA A 205 -12.73 -11.07 -26.48
CA ALA A 205 -11.56 -11.23 -25.63
C ALA A 205 -11.56 -10.19 -24.50
N LEU A 206 -11.87 -10.63 -23.30
CA LEU A 206 -11.84 -9.85 -22.07
C LEU A 206 -10.77 -10.43 -21.14
N GLN A 207 -9.73 -9.66 -20.85
CA GLN A 207 -8.73 -10.04 -19.86
C GLN A 207 -9.11 -9.51 -18.48
N VAL A 208 -9.21 -10.40 -17.48
CA VAL A 208 -9.55 -10.04 -16.11
C VAL A 208 -8.32 -9.43 -15.41
N CYS A 209 -8.39 -8.14 -15.11
CA CYS A 209 -7.31 -7.39 -14.45
C CYS A 209 -7.52 -7.25 -12.95
N THR A 210 -8.78 -7.16 -12.49
CA THR A 210 -9.14 -7.11 -11.08
C THR A 210 -10.37 -7.97 -10.81
N VAL A 211 -10.46 -8.50 -9.59
CA VAL A 211 -11.61 -9.27 -9.13
C VAL A 211 -12.18 -8.59 -7.90
N ASP A 212 -13.48 -8.35 -7.91
CA ASP A 212 -14.26 -7.81 -6.81
C ASP A 212 -15.22 -8.89 -6.29
N HIS A 213 -15.69 -8.75 -5.07
CA HIS A 213 -16.62 -9.71 -4.49
C HIS A 213 -17.82 -8.99 -3.86
N SER A 214 -19.01 -9.33 -4.32
CA SER A 214 -20.26 -8.88 -3.72
C SER A 214 -20.92 -10.03 -2.96
N SER A 215 -21.34 -9.78 -1.72
CA SER A 215 -22.11 -10.76 -0.93
C SER A 215 -23.43 -11.17 -1.60
N TYR A 216 -23.93 -10.37 -2.53
CA TYR A 216 -25.19 -10.59 -3.23
C TYR A 216 -25.02 -11.17 -4.63
N GLU A 217 -24.00 -10.73 -5.36
CA GLU A 217 -23.79 -11.09 -6.78
C GLU A 217 -22.66 -12.13 -6.97
N GLY A 218 -21.89 -12.39 -5.92
CA GLY A 218 -20.72 -13.28 -5.95
C GLY A 218 -19.49 -12.58 -6.53
N ARG A 219 -18.70 -13.33 -7.25
CA ARG A 219 -17.44 -12.88 -7.84
C ARG A 219 -17.67 -12.06 -9.11
N ILE A 220 -16.98 -10.93 -9.22
CA ILE A 220 -17.10 -9.96 -10.31
C ILE A 220 -15.72 -9.80 -10.95
N GLY A 221 -15.57 -10.26 -12.19
CA GLY A 221 -14.35 -10.02 -12.96
C GLY A 221 -14.39 -8.63 -13.63
N VAL A 222 -13.34 -7.83 -13.45
CA VAL A 222 -13.22 -6.51 -14.08
C VAL A 222 -12.01 -6.51 -15.00
N GLY A 223 -12.20 -6.00 -16.21
CA GLY A 223 -11.11 -5.93 -17.18
C GLY A 223 -11.46 -5.08 -18.40
N ARG A 224 -10.51 -4.98 -19.31
CA ARG A 224 -10.70 -4.34 -20.60
C ARG A 224 -11.16 -5.37 -21.65
N LEU A 225 -12.20 -5.03 -22.39
CA LEU A 225 -12.63 -5.81 -23.55
C LEU A 225 -11.74 -5.45 -24.74
N HIS A 226 -10.84 -6.34 -25.12
CA HIS A 226 -9.83 -6.11 -26.16
C HIS A 226 -10.38 -6.30 -27.58
N SER A 227 -11.35 -7.21 -27.75
CA SER A 227 -11.99 -7.43 -29.06
C SER A 227 -13.44 -7.91 -28.89
N GLY A 228 -14.23 -7.71 -29.95
CA GLY A 228 -15.59 -8.17 -30.05
C GLY A 228 -16.62 -7.37 -29.26
N THR A 229 -17.79 -7.97 -29.10
CA THR A 229 -18.90 -7.44 -28.30
C THR A 229 -19.37 -8.53 -27.35
N LEU A 230 -19.43 -8.23 -26.07
CA LEU A 230 -19.84 -9.17 -25.02
C LEU A 230 -21.30 -8.92 -24.64
N HIS A 231 -22.11 -9.97 -24.65
CA HIS A 231 -23.55 -9.89 -24.35
C HIS A 231 -23.91 -10.55 -23.00
N GLU A 232 -24.99 -10.05 -22.40
CA GLU A 232 -25.64 -10.72 -21.28
C GLU A 232 -26.17 -12.11 -21.73
N LYS A 233 -26.01 -13.12 -20.88
CA LYS A 233 -26.41 -14.53 -21.11
C LYS A 233 -25.62 -15.27 -22.21
N GLU A 234 -24.51 -14.71 -22.64
CA GLU A 234 -23.60 -15.32 -23.59
C GLU A 234 -22.81 -16.47 -22.95
N GLN A 235 -22.60 -17.55 -23.72
CA GLN A 235 -21.69 -18.62 -23.33
C GLN A 235 -20.26 -18.25 -23.73
N VAL A 236 -19.35 -18.36 -22.81
CA VAL A 236 -17.95 -17.99 -22.98
C VAL A 236 -17.03 -19.12 -22.52
N LEU A 237 -15.82 -19.14 -23.07
CA LEU A 237 -14.71 -19.96 -22.60
C LEU A 237 -13.82 -19.10 -21.71
N VAL A 238 -13.50 -19.59 -20.52
CA VAL A 238 -12.49 -18.96 -19.64
C VAL A 238 -11.21 -19.75 -19.78
N VAL A 239 -10.14 -19.08 -20.15
CA VAL A 239 -8.78 -19.62 -20.30
C VAL A 239 -7.92 -19.08 -19.18
N GLN A 240 -7.37 -19.96 -18.35
CA GLN A 240 -6.53 -19.60 -17.21
C GLN A 240 -5.05 -19.53 -17.62
N PRO A 241 -4.20 -18.76 -16.93
CA PRO A 241 -2.78 -18.63 -17.25
C PRO A 241 -2.00 -19.95 -17.22
N ASP A 242 -2.47 -20.95 -16.46
CA ASP A 242 -1.89 -22.29 -16.40
C ASP A 242 -2.33 -23.22 -17.56
N GLY A 243 -3.16 -22.69 -18.47
CA GLY A 243 -3.70 -23.42 -19.63
C GLY A 243 -4.99 -24.20 -19.35
N ASN A 244 -5.50 -24.22 -18.12
CA ASN A 244 -6.79 -24.80 -17.82
C ASN A 244 -7.92 -23.98 -18.48
N GLN A 245 -8.98 -24.66 -18.89
CA GLN A 245 -10.12 -24.04 -19.56
C GLN A 245 -11.44 -24.56 -19.03
N TYR A 246 -12.42 -23.68 -18.92
CA TYR A 246 -13.79 -24.07 -18.58
C TYR A 246 -14.83 -23.15 -19.24
N ASN A 247 -16.02 -23.72 -19.51
CA ASN A 247 -17.13 -22.95 -20.05
C ASN A 247 -17.91 -22.26 -18.92
N ALA A 248 -18.30 -21.01 -19.15
CA ALA A 248 -19.12 -20.22 -18.25
C ALA A 248 -20.24 -19.51 -19.02
N THR A 249 -21.20 -18.94 -18.29
CA THR A 249 -22.26 -18.10 -18.87
C THR A 249 -22.23 -16.76 -18.18
N ILE A 250 -22.08 -15.70 -18.94
CA ILE A 250 -22.17 -14.32 -18.44
C ILE A 250 -23.59 -14.08 -17.95
N ARG A 251 -23.76 -13.83 -16.65
CA ARG A 251 -25.10 -13.51 -16.09
C ARG A 251 -25.47 -12.06 -16.28
N LYS A 252 -24.51 -11.15 -16.09
CA LYS A 252 -24.67 -9.71 -16.23
C LYS A 252 -23.38 -9.08 -16.73
N VAL A 253 -23.55 -7.99 -17.47
CA VAL A 253 -22.46 -7.12 -17.92
C VAL A 253 -22.70 -5.72 -17.36
N TYR A 254 -21.66 -5.11 -16.81
CA TYR A 254 -21.69 -3.74 -16.33
C TYR A 254 -20.63 -2.92 -17.03
N THR A 255 -20.94 -1.68 -17.32
CA THR A 255 -19.96 -0.64 -17.66
C THR A 255 -19.88 0.36 -16.51
N PHE A 256 -18.75 1.06 -16.43
CA PHE A 256 -18.58 2.11 -15.44
C PHE A 256 -19.19 3.41 -15.98
N GLU A 257 -20.12 3.98 -15.24
CA GLU A 257 -20.66 5.32 -15.48
C GLU A 257 -20.59 6.13 -14.20
N ASN A 258 -19.87 7.24 -14.26
CA ASN A 258 -19.61 8.07 -13.09
C ASN A 258 -18.85 7.29 -12.01
N LEU A 259 -19.41 7.21 -10.81
CA LEU A 259 -18.86 6.47 -9.67
C LEU A 259 -19.47 5.08 -9.50
N GLY A 260 -20.34 4.66 -10.40
CA GLY A 260 -21.09 3.42 -10.28
C GLY A 260 -20.90 2.46 -11.45
N LYS A 261 -21.40 1.26 -11.24
CA LYS A 261 -21.54 0.24 -12.28
C LYS A 261 -22.98 0.31 -12.82
N THR A 262 -23.13 0.43 -14.14
CA THR A 262 -24.43 0.43 -14.82
C THR A 262 -24.58 -0.86 -15.60
N GLU A 263 -25.67 -1.61 -15.33
CA GLU A 263 -25.99 -2.83 -16.06
C GLU A 263 -26.35 -2.52 -17.51
N VAL A 264 -25.72 -3.22 -18.44
CA VAL A 264 -25.92 -3.04 -19.86
C VAL A 264 -26.17 -4.39 -20.54
N PRO A 265 -27.00 -4.46 -21.61
CA PRO A 265 -27.25 -5.71 -22.32
C PRO A 265 -26.05 -6.19 -23.12
N GLU A 266 -25.18 -5.28 -23.52
CA GLU A 266 -23.95 -5.54 -24.28
C GLU A 266 -22.87 -4.51 -23.99
N ALA A 267 -21.61 -4.92 -24.11
CA ALA A 267 -20.44 -4.06 -24.02
C ALA A 267 -19.52 -4.29 -25.23
N HIS A 268 -18.84 -3.23 -25.67
CA HIS A 268 -18.06 -3.24 -26.89
C HIS A 268 -16.56 -3.15 -26.62
N ALA A 269 -15.75 -3.65 -27.56
CA ALA A 269 -14.31 -3.58 -27.49
C ALA A 269 -13.79 -2.16 -27.19
N GLY A 270 -12.76 -2.08 -26.36
CA GLY A 270 -12.14 -0.86 -25.88
C GLY A 270 -12.68 -0.37 -24.54
N ASP A 271 -13.88 -0.79 -24.08
CA ASP A 271 -14.43 -0.35 -22.79
C ASP A 271 -13.91 -1.21 -21.62
N ILE A 272 -13.92 -0.62 -20.44
CA ILE A 272 -13.67 -1.32 -19.19
C ILE A 272 -14.99 -1.83 -18.65
N VAL A 273 -15.08 -3.14 -18.45
CA VAL A 273 -16.31 -3.82 -18.11
C VAL A 273 -16.17 -4.67 -16.85
N ALA A 274 -17.27 -4.86 -16.16
CA ALA A 274 -17.36 -5.80 -15.06
C ALA A 274 -18.38 -6.88 -15.40
N VAL A 275 -18.01 -8.16 -15.18
CA VAL A 275 -18.83 -9.32 -15.56
C VAL A 275 -19.13 -10.21 -14.36
N ILE A 276 -20.32 -10.77 -14.36
CA ILE A 276 -20.81 -11.73 -13.37
C ILE A 276 -21.24 -13.01 -14.08
N GLY A 277 -20.99 -14.14 -13.45
CA GLY A 277 -21.31 -15.47 -13.99
C GLY A 277 -20.08 -16.35 -14.21
N VAL A 278 -18.89 -15.79 -14.01
CA VAL A 278 -17.59 -16.47 -14.08
C VAL A 278 -17.06 -16.71 -12.66
N GLU A 279 -17.69 -17.63 -11.92
CA GLU A 279 -17.46 -17.79 -10.47
C GLU A 279 -16.04 -18.23 -10.09
N ALA A 280 -15.35 -18.93 -11.00
CA ALA A 280 -13.96 -19.36 -10.81
C ALA A 280 -12.94 -18.47 -11.52
N ALA A 281 -13.39 -17.36 -12.16
CA ALA A 281 -12.46 -16.47 -12.85
C ALA A 281 -11.51 -15.79 -11.88
N ASP A 282 -10.25 -15.72 -12.29
CA ASP A 282 -9.16 -15.14 -11.53
C ASP A 282 -8.46 -14.03 -12.32
N ILE A 283 -7.58 -13.29 -11.66
CA ILE A 283 -6.76 -12.28 -12.34
C ILE A 283 -5.85 -12.97 -13.35
N GLY A 284 -5.79 -12.41 -14.56
CA GLY A 284 -5.04 -12.96 -15.68
C GLY A 284 -5.84 -13.91 -16.55
N ASP A 285 -7.03 -14.36 -16.11
CA ASP A 285 -7.91 -15.18 -16.94
C ASP A 285 -8.40 -14.39 -18.15
N VAL A 286 -8.54 -15.08 -19.27
CA VAL A 286 -9.10 -14.54 -20.51
C VAL A 286 -10.48 -15.14 -20.74
N ILE A 287 -11.49 -14.28 -20.80
CA ILE A 287 -12.86 -14.64 -21.16
C ILE A 287 -13.02 -14.43 -22.65
N THR A 288 -13.27 -15.52 -23.39
CA THR A 288 -13.24 -15.52 -24.86
C THR A 288 -14.38 -16.33 -25.49
N ASP A 289 -14.51 -16.22 -26.81
CA ASP A 289 -15.46 -17.00 -27.61
C ASP A 289 -15.07 -18.49 -27.58
N PRO A 290 -15.99 -19.40 -27.23
CA PRO A 290 -15.72 -20.84 -27.23
C PRO A 290 -15.37 -21.43 -28.59
N GLU A 291 -15.88 -20.84 -29.69
CA GLU A 291 -15.63 -21.33 -31.05
C GLU A 291 -14.32 -20.78 -31.65
N ASN A 292 -13.92 -19.56 -31.23
CA ASN A 292 -12.70 -18.89 -31.68
C ASN A 292 -11.93 -18.29 -30.52
N PRO A 293 -11.30 -19.10 -29.65
CA PRO A 293 -10.61 -18.60 -28.48
C PRO A 293 -9.41 -17.71 -28.86
N VAL A 294 -9.30 -16.57 -28.18
CA VAL A 294 -8.19 -15.62 -28.33
C VAL A 294 -7.17 -15.89 -27.24
N GLU A 295 -5.93 -16.07 -27.62
CA GLU A 295 -4.81 -16.13 -26.68
C GLU A 295 -4.30 -14.71 -26.40
N MET A 296 -4.11 -14.38 -25.14
CA MET A 296 -3.54 -13.09 -24.70
C MET A 296 -2.30 -13.35 -23.83
N GLU A 297 -1.40 -12.38 -23.84
CA GLU A 297 -0.25 -12.44 -22.93
C GLU A 297 -0.72 -12.51 -21.48
N PRO A 298 -0.19 -13.45 -20.69
CA PRO A 298 -0.59 -13.59 -19.30
C PRO A 298 -0.15 -12.36 -18.49
N ILE A 299 -1.04 -11.87 -17.64
CA ILE A 299 -0.68 -10.83 -16.68
C ILE A 299 0.22 -11.47 -15.62
N ALA A 300 1.42 -10.92 -15.44
CA ALA A 300 2.31 -11.35 -14.37
C ALA A 300 1.66 -11.02 -13.01
N VAL A 301 1.44 -12.04 -12.19
CA VAL A 301 1.02 -11.85 -10.81
C VAL A 301 2.26 -11.97 -9.95
N GLU A 302 2.73 -10.87 -9.38
CA GLU A 302 3.85 -10.90 -8.44
C GLU A 302 3.53 -11.78 -7.24
N GLU A 303 4.48 -12.61 -6.87
CA GLU A 303 4.35 -13.47 -5.72
C GLU A 303 4.54 -12.70 -4.40
N PRO A 304 3.86 -13.14 -3.31
CA PRO A 304 4.06 -12.54 -2.00
C PRO A 304 5.49 -12.75 -1.50
N THR A 305 6.11 -11.67 -1.00
CA THR A 305 7.49 -11.67 -0.50
C THR A 305 7.58 -11.76 1.02
N MET A 306 6.52 -11.38 1.75
CA MET A 306 6.47 -11.40 3.21
C MET A 306 5.28 -12.20 3.74
N ALA A 307 5.44 -12.85 4.88
CA ALA A 307 4.39 -13.61 5.54
C ALA A 307 4.35 -13.33 7.04
N VAL A 308 3.14 -13.33 7.60
CA VAL A 308 2.88 -13.19 9.04
C VAL A 308 1.95 -14.33 9.47
N VAL A 309 2.15 -14.84 10.69
CA VAL A 309 1.24 -15.83 11.28
C VAL A 309 0.24 -15.11 12.18
N PHE A 310 -1.04 -15.30 11.88
CA PHE A 310 -2.17 -14.84 12.68
C PHE A 310 -2.59 -15.94 13.64
N GLU A 311 -2.70 -15.62 14.91
CA GLU A 311 -3.13 -16.52 15.97
C GLU A 311 -4.25 -15.86 16.79
N ALA A 312 -5.13 -16.65 17.41
CA ALA A 312 -6.06 -16.13 18.39
C ALA A 312 -5.28 -15.53 19.57
N SER A 313 -5.72 -14.39 20.10
CA SER A 313 -5.06 -13.77 21.23
C SER A 313 -5.07 -14.67 22.46
N THR A 314 -3.90 -14.84 23.08
CA THR A 314 -3.72 -15.53 24.38
C THR A 314 -3.39 -14.55 25.50
N SER A 315 -3.68 -13.27 25.30
CA SER A 315 -3.46 -12.19 26.25
C SER A 315 -4.32 -12.37 27.51
N PRO A 316 -3.82 -12.00 28.67
CA PRO A 316 -4.65 -11.89 29.88
C PRO A 316 -5.78 -10.85 29.79
N LEU A 317 -5.73 -9.95 28.79
CA LEU A 317 -6.73 -8.90 28.55
C LEU A 317 -7.72 -9.23 27.43
N VAL A 318 -7.66 -10.45 26.86
CA VAL A 318 -8.51 -10.86 25.74
C VAL A 318 -10.01 -10.73 26.06
N GLY A 319 -10.80 -10.25 25.09
CA GLY A 319 -12.25 -10.06 25.21
C GLY A 319 -12.67 -8.81 26.00
N ARG A 320 -11.75 -7.87 26.23
CA ARG A 320 -12.08 -6.61 26.91
C ARG A 320 -12.36 -5.46 25.94
N GLU A 321 -11.78 -5.50 24.77
CA GLU A 321 -11.84 -4.43 23.78
C GLU A 321 -12.50 -4.87 22.47
N GLY A 322 -12.50 -6.18 22.16
CA GLY A 322 -13.12 -6.75 20.98
C GLY A 322 -14.07 -7.89 21.29
N ASP A 323 -15.10 -8.03 20.45
CA ASP A 323 -16.13 -9.05 20.60
C ASP A 323 -15.77 -10.37 19.92
N ILE A 324 -14.83 -10.36 18.96
CA ILE A 324 -14.49 -11.52 18.12
C ILE A 324 -13.08 -11.99 18.49
N VAL A 325 -13.00 -13.01 19.37
CA VAL A 325 -11.73 -13.52 19.93
C VAL A 325 -11.45 -14.98 19.53
N GLY A 326 -12.40 -15.64 18.88
CA GLY A 326 -12.35 -17.09 18.61
C GLY A 326 -11.42 -17.46 17.46
N ALA A 327 -10.54 -18.47 17.65
CA ALA A 327 -9.64 -18.97 16.59
C ALA A 327 -10.39 -19.42 15.31
N ARG A 328 -11.58 -20.03 15.48
CA ARG A 328 -12.42 -20.43 14.35
C ARG A 328 -12.92 -19.24 13.54
N GLN A 329 -13.40 -18.19 14.21
CA GLN A 329 -13.92 -16.98 13.56
C GLN A 329 -12.78 -16.24 12.82
N LEU A 330 -11.59 -16.16 13.45
CA LEU A 330 -10.38 -15.63 12.84
C LEU A 330 -10.04 -16.36 11.54
N LYS A 331 -9.99 -17.70 11.59
CA LYS A 331 -9.73 -18.54 10.42
C LYS A 331 -10.78 -18.34 9.33
N GLU A 332 -12.06 -18.40 9.65
CA GLU A 332 -13.15 -18.21 8.69
C GLU A 332 -13.10 -16.82 8.03
N ARG A 333 -12.70 -15.79 8.78
CA ARG A 333 -12.51 -14.44 8.22
C ARG A 333 -11.34 -14.37 7.26
N LEU A 334 -10.18 -14.94 7.63
CA LEU A 334 -8.99 -14.99 6.77
C LEU A 334 -9.22 -15.84 5.52
N MET A 335 -9.96 -16.95 5.62
CA MET A 335 -10.29 -17.75 4.43
C MET A 335 -11.21 -17.02 3.46
N ARG A 336 -12.12 -16.17 3.95
CA ARG A 336 -12.90 -15.27 3.07
C ARG A 336 -12.02 -14.24 2.37
N GLU A 337 -11.00 -13.72 3.06
CA GLU A 337 -10.04 -12.82 2.42
C GLU A 337 -9.31 -13.48 1.24
N LYS A 338 -8.97 -14.76 1.35
CA LYS A 338 -8.37 -15.54 0.26
C LYS A 338 -9.22 -15.55 -1.01
N GLU A 339 -10.55 -15.52 -0.87
CA GLU A 339 -11.48 -15.53 -2.00
C GLU A 339 -11.57 -14.18 -2.72
N SER A 340 -11.31 -13.08 -2.00
CA SER A 340 -11.44 -11.71 -2.51
C SER A 340 -10.09 -11.06 -2.85
N ASN A 341 -9.00 -11.48 -2.22
CA ASN A 341 -7.67 -10.88 -2.36
C ASN A 341 -6.64 -11.88 -2.85
N ILE A 342 -6.48 -11.94 -4.16
CA ILE A 342 -5.56 -12.87 -4.83
C ILE A 342 -4.09 -12.52 -4.61
N SER A 343 -3.81 -11.27 -4.29
CA SER A 343 -2.45 -10.81 -3.96
C SER A 343 -1.95 -11.37 -2.62
N MET A 344 -2.82 -12.04 -1.85
CA MET A 344 -2.48 -12.70 -0.59
C MET A 344 -2.56 -14.22 -0.71
N ARG A 345 -1.53 -14.90 -0.23
CA ARG A 345 -1.56 -16.34 -0.04
C ARG A 345 -1.88 -16.66 1.41
N ILE A 346 -2.97 -17.38 1.64
CA ILE A 346 -3.48 -17.69 2.98
C ILE A 346 -3.56 -19.19 3.15
N ASP A 347 -2.76 -19.72 4.08
CA ASP A 347 -2.65 -21.15 4.35
C ASP A 347 -2.66 -21.38 5.89
N GLU A 348 -3.16 -22.55 6.32
CA GLU A 348 -3.03 -22.94 7.74
C GLU A 348 -1.58 -23.30 8.06
N THR A 349 -1.14 -22.99 9.29
CA THR A 349 0.14 -23.46 9.79
C THR A 349 0.14 -24.99 9.94
N GLU A 350 1.29 -25.64 9.81
CA GLU A 350 1.42 -27.11 9.88
C GLU A 350 0.90 -27.68 11.21
N ASP A 351 1.10 -26.96 12.31
CA ASP A 351 0.64 -27.30 13.66
C ASP A 351 -0.83 -26.90 13.93
N LYS A 352 -1.49 -26.27 12.96
CA LYS A 352 -2.86 -25.75 13.03
C LYS A 352 -3.10 -24.74 14.18
N SER A 353 -2.05 -24.14 14.71
CA SER A 353 -2.13 -23.14 15.78
C SER A 353 -2.57 -21.77 15.25
N GLY A 354 -2.35 -21.50 13.97
CA GLY A 354 -2.63 -20.22 13.34
C GLY A 354 -2.86 -20.31 11.83
N VAL A 355 -2.95 -19.15 11.22
CA VAL A 355 -3.08 -18.97 9.77
C VAL A 355 -1.92 -18.13 9.28
N ARG A 356 -1.16 -18.66 8.34
CA ARG A 356 -0.08 -17.94 7.67
C ARG A 356 -0.68 -17.13 6.52
N VAL A 357 -0.48 -15.84 6.57
CA VAL A 357 -0.89 -14.89 5.52
C VAL A 357 0.36 -14.30 4.91
N ALA A 358 0.55 -14.51 3.62
CA ALA A 358 1.64 -13.93 2.87
C ALA A 358 1.12 -12.84 1.93
N GLY A 359 1.80 -11.71 1.91
CA GLY A 359 1.51 -10.53 1.10
C GLY A 359 2.80 -9.93 0.53
N ARG A 360 2.68 -8.85 -0.22
CA ARG A 360 3.83 -8.23 -0.90
C ARG A 360 4.72 -7.41 0.02
N GLY A 361 4.16 -6.87 1.10
CA GLY A 361 4.91 -6.05 2.06
C GLY A 361 4.17 -5.91 3.39
N VAL A 362 4.81 -5.20 4.33
CA VAL A 362 4.27 -4.98 5.67
C VAL A 362 2.99 -4.13 5.62
N LEU A 363 2.93 -3.12 4.73
CA LEU A 363 1.75 -2.27 4.59
C LEU A 363 0.54 -3.07 4.10
N HIS A 364 0.71 -3.96 3.10
CA HIS A 364 -0.37 -4.80 2.61
C HIS A 364 -0.95 -5.71 3.73
N LEU A 365 -0.08 -6.30 4.55
CA LEU A 365 -0.49 -7.11 5.71
C LEU A 365 -1.16 -6.26 6.80
N SER A 366 -0.67 -5.05 7.06
CA SER A 366 -1.21 -4.16 8.09
C SER A 366 -2.59 -3.60 7.73
N VAL A 367 -2.87 -3.39 6.44
CA VAL A 367 -4.21 -3.00 5.96
C VAL A 367 -5.24 -4.07 6.28
N LEU A 368 -4.92 -5.36 6.05
CA LEU A 368 -5.79 -6.47 6.45
C LEU A 368 -6.00 -6.49 7.96
N MET A 369 -4.93 -6.33 8.75
CA MET A 369 -5.02 -6.28 10.22
C MET A 369 -5.89 -5.13 10.70
N GLU A 370 -5.73 -3.94 10.12
CA GLU A 370 -6.53 -2.77 10.49
C GLU A 370 -8.01 -2.94 10.11
N THR A 371 -8.29 -3.56 8.96
CA THR A 371 -9.66 -3.91 8.56
C THR A 371 -10.30 -4.85 9.57
N MET A 372 -9.61 -5.92 9.94
CA MET A 372 -10.10 -6.89 10.94
C MET A 372 -10.26 -6.26 12.33
N ARG A 373 -9.35 -5.37 12.72
CA ARG A 373 -9.42 -4.59 13.94
C ARG A 373 -10.72 -3.77 14.00
N ARG A 374 -11.09 -3.09 12.93
CA ARG A 374 -12.34 -2.31 12.80
C ARG A 374 -13.59 -3.17 12.76
N GLU A 375 -13.46 -4.41 12.30
CA GLU A 375 -14.52 -5.42 12.36
C GLU A 375 -14.75 -5.97 13.79
N GLY A 376 -13.93 -5.59 14.77
CA GLY A 376 -14.07 -6.00 16.18
C GLY A 376 -13.26 -7.24 16.56
N PHE A 377 -12.30 -7.68 15.74
CA PHE A 377 -11.45 -8.82 16.06
C PHE A 377 -10.34 -8.46 17.05
N GLU A 378 -10.08 -9.40 17.97
CA GLU A 378 -8.84 -9.45 18.76
C GLU A 378 -8.00 -10.65 18.33
N PHE A 379 -6.75 -10.41 17.96
CA PHE A 379 -5.82 -11.45 17.53
C PHE A 379 -4.37 -11.06 17.90
N GLN A 380 -3.45 -11.98 17.69
CA GLN A 380 -2.03 -11.73 17.85
C GLN A 380 -1.29 -12.15 16.58
N VAL A 381 -0.20 -11.45 16.29
CA VAL A 381 0.65 -11.72 15.11
C VAL A 381 2.12 -11.77 15.51
N GLY A 382 2.87 -12.64 14.85
CA GLY A 382 4.31 -12.73 15.00
C GLY A 382 5.05 -11.75 14.09
N ARG A 383 6.40 -11.75 14.20
CA ARG A 383 7.27 -10.97 13.33
C ARG A 383 7.06 -11.35 11.86
N PRO A 384 6.97 -10.39 10.95
CA PRO A 384 6.97 -10.65 9.52
C PRO A 384 8.23 -11.42 9.10
N GLN A 385 8.05 -12.44 8.28
CA GLN A 385 9.12 -13.27 7.75
C GLN A 385 9.11 -13.22 6.24
N VAL A 386 10.27 -13.11 5.60
CA VAL A 386 10.36 -13.17 4.16
C VAL A 386 10.05 -14.60 3.65
N VAL A 387 9.46 -14.67 2.49
CA VAL A 387 9.16 -15.94 1.82
C VAL A 387 10.39 -16.35 1.02
N TYR A 388 11.03 -17.44 1.43
CA TYR A 388 12.18 -17.98 0.73
C TYR A 388 11.76 -18.91 -0.41
N LYS A 389 12.56 -18.94 -1.46
CA LYS A 389 12.48 -19.95 -2.53
C LYS A 389 13.70 -20.86 -2.51
N THR A 390 13.63 -21.92 -3.28
CA THR A 390 14.75 -22.82 -3.50
C THR A 390 14.97 -22.95 -5.00
N ASP A 391 16.21 -22.78 -5.44
CA ASP A 391 16.57 -22.96 -6.85
C ASP A 391 16.60 -24.45 -7.25
N GLU A 392 16.82 -24.74 -8.53
CA GLU A 392 16.92 -26.11 -9.07
C GLU A 392 18.08 -26.92 -8.45
N HIS A 393 19.06 -26.26 -7.83
CA HIS A 393 20.23 -26.86 -7.19
C HIS A 393 20.06 -27.05 -5.68
N GLY A 394 18.90 -26.64 -5.11
CA GLY A 394 18.63 -26.72 -3.68
C GLY A 394 19.18 -25.55 -2.86
N ASN A 395 19.69 -24.48 -3.49
CA ASN A 395 20.13 -23.30 -2.77
C ASN A 395 18.94 -22.43 -2.36
N LYS A 396 19.05 -21.83 -1.18
CA LYS A 396 18.06 -20.92 -0.65
C LYS A 396 18.17 -19.56 -1.33
N LEU A 397 17.04 -19.08 -1.87
CA LEU A 397 16.89 -17.75 -2.45
C LEU A 397 16.03 -16.88 -1.53
N GLU A 398 16.35 -15.59 -1.48
CA GLU A 398 15.57 -14.58 -0.76
C GLU A 398 15.14 -13.45 -1.68
N PRO A 399 14.02 -12.76 -1.37
CA PRO A 399 13.57 -11.63 -2.16
C PRO A 399 14.54 -10.46 -1.98
N ILE A 400 14.93 -9.87 -3.11
CA ILE A 400 15.78 -8.69 -3.21
C ILE A 400 14.94 -7.53 -3.71
N GLU A 401 15.12 -6.38 -3.07
CA GLU A 401 14.44 -5.14 -3.42
C GLU A 401 15.43 -4.13 -3.98
N GLU A 402 14.96 -3.30 -4.88
CA GLU A 402 15.64 -2.07 -5.24
C GLU A 402 15.16 -0.97 -4.30
N ALA A 403 16.09 -0.31 -3.63
CA ALA A 403 15.79 0.77 -2.70
C ALA A 403 16.43 2.06 -3.15
N THR A 404 15.62 3.10 -3.34
CA THR A 404 16.06 4.45 -3.68
C THR A 404 15.93 5.37 -2.48
N VAL A 405 16.98 6.12 -2.20
CA VAL A 405 17.06 7.06 -1.08
C VAL A 405 17.42 8.44 -1.60
N ASP A 406 16.52 9.39 -1.41
CA ASP A 406 16.76 10.81 -1.67
C ASP A 406 17.08 11.49 -0.36
N VAL A 407 18.21 12.15 -0.27
CA VAL A 407 18.70 12.76 0.97
C VAL A 407 19.52 14.02 0.69
N PRO A 408 19.40 15.09 1.53
CA PRO A 408 20.28 16.24 1.42
C PRO A 408 21.76 15.83 1.44
N ASN A 409 22.59 16.51 0.66
CA ASN A 409 24.02 16.17 0.46
C ASN A 409 24.78 15.97 1.79
N ASP A 410 24.45 16.73 2.83
CA ASP A 410 25.08 16.66 4.17
C ASP A 410 24.82 15.32 4.88
N TYR A 411 23.76 14.60 4.52
CA TYR A 411 23.37 13.33 5.16
C TYR A 411 23.66 12.10 4.30
N SER A 412 24.21 12.25 3.10
CA SER A 412 24.49 11.13 2.17
C SER A 412 25.35 10.02 2.82
N GLY A 413 26.40 10.41 3.54
CA GLY A 413 27.26 9.44 4.23
C GLY A 413 26.54 8.63 5.32
N LYS A 414 25.61 9.27 6.07
CA LYS A 414 24.81 8.57 7.09
C LYS A 414 23.77 7.63 6.45
N ALA A 415 23.18 8.05 5.34
CA ALA A 415 22.25 7.22 4.59
C ALA A 415 22.96 5.96 4.06
N ILE A 416 24.16 6.11 3.48
CA ILE A 416 24.98 4.98 3.00
C ILE A 416 25.33 4.02 4.15
N GLU A 417 25.70 4.53 5.33
CA GLU A 417 25.98 3.71 6.51
C GLU A 417 24.75 2.90 6.95
N VAL A 418 23.57 3.54 7.04
CA VAL A 418 22.32 2.88 7.43
C VAL A 418 21.93 1.81 6.41
N MET A 419 22.01 2.11 5.11
CA MET A 419 21.72 1.16 4.04
C MET A 419 22.70 -0.03 4.04
N GLY A 420 24.00 0.23 4.20
CA GLY A 420 25.00 -0.83 4.28
C GLY A 420 24.82 -1.75 5.49
N THR A 421 24.43 -1.20 6.67
CA THR A 421 24.13 -2.03 7.86
C THR A 421 22.84 -2.85 7.69
N ALA A 422 21.97 -2.45 6.79
CA ALA A 422 20.76 -3.19 6.40
C ALA A 422 21.02 -4.26 5.32
N GLY A 423 22.29 -4.48 4.93
CA GLY A 423 22.67 -5.42 3.89
C GLY A 423 22.53 -4.88 2.47
N GLY A 424 22.30 -3.58 2.31
CA GLY A 424 22.19 -2.92 1.01
C GLY A 424 23.55 -2.81 0.30
N ILE A 425 23.58 -3.13 -0.98
CA ILE A 425 24.71 -2.96 -1.89
C ILE A 425 24.37 -1.76 -2.78
N MET A 426 25.19 -0.71 -2.71
CA MET A 426 25.00 0.48 -3.53
C MET A 426 25.30 0.17 -4.99
N GLU A 427 24.34 0.45 -5.86
CA GLU A 427 24.44 0.27 -7.32
C GLU A 427 24.74 1.58 -8.03
N ASP A 428 24.08 2.68 -7.60
CA ASP A 428 24.25 3.99 -8.22
C ASP A 428 24.19 5.13 -7.20
N MET A 429 24.82 6.25 -7.55
CA MET A 429 24.81 7.48 -6.76
C MET A 429 24.90 8.70 -7.67
N PHE A 430 23.91 9.55 -7.62
CA PHE A 430 23.88 10.84 -8.30
C PHE A 430 23.67 11.97 -7.29
N SER A 431 24.36 13.09 -7.45
CA SER A 431 24.17 14.28 -6.60
C SER A 431 23.94 15.50 -7.46
N ASP A 432 22.89 16.25 -7.13
CA ASP A 432 22.66 17.60 -7.63
C ASP A 432 23.17 18.67 -6.63
N GLU A 433 22.80 19.94 -6.82
CA GLU A 433 23.26 21.05 -5.96
C GLU A 433 22.80 20.91 -4.50
N SER A 434 21.71 20.20 -4.20
CA SER A 434 21.06 20.13 -2.88
C SER A 434 20.85 18.73 -2.35
N MET A 435 20.63 17.75 -3.25
CA MET A 435 20.20 16.40 -2.92
C MET A 435 21.18 15.36 -3.48
N THR A 436 21.25 14.23 -2.80
CA THR A 436 21.91 13.02 -3.28
C THR A 436 20.88 11.92 -3.44
N HIS A 437 20.85 11.33 -4.62
CA HIS A 437 20.02 10.18 -4.98
C HIS A 437 20.88 8.93 -4.93
N LEU A 438 20.44 7.93 -4.16
CA LEU A 438 21.18 6.70 -3.91
C LEU A 438 20.31 5.51 -4.31
N THR A 439 20.82 4.58 -5.07
CA THR A 439 20.15 3.33 -5.43
C THR A 439 20.89 2.14 -4.87
N PHE A 440 20.15 1.25 -4.21
CA PHE A 440 20.69 0.05 -3.55
C PHE A 440 19.91 -1.20 -3.96
N SER A 441 20.63 -2.30 -4.09
CA SER A 441 20.06 -3.65 -4.05
C SER A 441 20.11 -4.14 -2.60
N ILE A 442 18.95 -4.48 -2.00
CA ILE A 442 18.83 -4.82 -0.58
C ILE A 442 17.93 -6.05 -0.38
N PRO A 443 18.30 -7.01 0.49
CA PRO A 443 17.38 -8.09 0.87
C PRO A 443 16.13 -7.53 1.57
N SER A 444 14.94 -8.05 1.23
CA SER A 444 13.67 -7.61 1.87
C SER A 444 13.67 -7.71 3.40
N ARG A 445 14.51 -8.56 3.99
CA ARG A 445 14.74 -8.60 5.45
C ARG A 445 15.37 -7.32 5.99
N GLY A 446 16.21 -6.67 5.19
CA GLY A 446 16.92 -5.45 5.54
C GLY A 446 16.02 -4.21 5.49
N THR A 447 14.91 -4.25 4.74
CA THR A 447 13.97 -3.12 4.63
C THR A 447 13.10 -2.96 5.88
N MET A 448 12.97 -4.02 6.70
CA MET A 448 12.22 -3.95 7.96
C MET A 448 12.82 -2.90 8.92
N GLY A 449 12.00 -1.91 9.30
CA GLY A 449 12.41 -0.78 10.15
C GLY A 449 13.42 0.17 9.52
N LEU A 450 13.76 -0.01 8.25
CA LEU A 450 14.74 0.82 7.54
C LEU A 450 14.30 2.27 7.42
N LYS A 451 13.02 2.50 7.11
CA LYS A 451 12.42 3.85 7.01
C LYS A 451 12.62 4.64 8.30
N THR A 452 12.31 4.04 9.44
CA THR A 452 12.49 4.68 10.75
C THR A 452 13.96 4.96 11.05
N ARG A 453 14.86 4.02 10.72
CA ARG A 453 16.31 4.19 10.91
C ARG A 453 16.87 5.32 10.07
N ILE A 454 16.50 5.40 8.80
CA ILE A 454 17.00 6.42 7.86
C ILE A 454 16.47 7.80 8.21
N LEU A 455 15.17 7.93 8.54
CA LEU A 455 14.58 9.19 8.98
C LEU A 455 15.23 9.70 10.26
N ASN A 456 15.53 8.83 11.24
CA ASN A 456 16.23 9.23 12.46
C ASN A 456 17.67 9.67 12.17
N ALA A 457 18.39 9.02 11.25
CA ALA A 457 19.76 9.38 10.88
C ALA A 457 19.84 10.71 10.11
N THR A 458 18.78 11.08 9.39
CA THR A 458 18.71 12.26 8.52
C THR A 458 17.78 13.34 9.06
N HIS A 459 17.40 13.27 10.34
CA HIS A 459 16.47 14.22 10.99
C HIS A 459 15.13 14.40 10.29
N GLY A 460 14.65 13.37 9.60
CA GLY A 460 13.36 13.37 8.89
C GLY A 460 13.43 13.87 7.44
N GLU A 461 14.61 14.22 6.93
CA GLU A 461 14.75 14.85 5.61
C GLU A 461 14.93 13.83 4.46
N ALA A 462 15.21 12.55 4.75
CA ALA A 462 15.32 11.52 3.73
C ALA A 462 13.95 11.04 3.22
N VAL A 463 13.89 10.71 1.93
CA VAL A 463 12.79 9.96 1.33
C VAL A 463 13.32 8.59 0.95
N LEU A 464 12.70 7.53 1.46
CA LEU A 464 13.02 6.15 1.13
C LEU A 464 11.86 5.54 0.34
N PHE A 465 12.19 4.95 -0.78
CA PHE A 465 11.31 4.12 -1.58
C PHE A 465 12.01 2.78 -1.86
N HIS A 466 11.27 1.68 -1.87
CA HIS A 466 11.79 0.37 -2.23
C HIS A 466 10.70 -0.47 -2.88
N HIS A 467 11.08 -1.36 -3.77
CA HIS A 467 10.18 -2.28 -4.47
C HIS A 467 10.88 -3.62 -4.73
N PHE A 468 10.08 -4.67 -4.86
CA PHE A 468 10.60 -6.00 -5.19
C PHE A 468 11.23 -5.99 -6.59
N ARG A 469 12.39 -6.61 -6.73
CA ARG A 469 13.09 -6.74 -8.01
C ARG A 469 13.15 -8.20 -8.46
N GLU A 470 13.75 -9.05 -7.65
CA GLU A 470 13.98 -10.44 -8.01
C GLU A 470 14.26 -11.32 -6.78
N TYR A 471 14.35 -12.64 -6.98
CA TYR A 471 14.88 -13.55 -5.98
C TYR A 471 16.38 -13.75 -6.20
N GLY A 472 17.20 -13.33 -5.24
CA GLY A 472 18.66 -13.48 -5.22
C GLY A 472 19.15 -14.50 -4.21
N PRO A 473 20.48 -14.79 -4.23
CA PRO A 473 21.11 -15.69 -3.27
C PRO A 473 20.93 -15.19 -1.83
N TYR A 474 20.72 -16.12 -0.88
CA TYR A 474 20.64 -15.79 0.54
C TYR A 474 21.95 -15.20 1.06
N SER A 475 21.92 -13.98 1.59
CA SER A 475 23.09 -13.19 2.01
C SER A 475 23.56 -13.46 3.45
N GLY A 476 23.09 -14.54 4.09
CA GLY A 476 23.48 -14.90 5.46
C GLY A 476 22.56 -14.32 6.53
N GLU A 477 22.96 -14.47 7.81
CA GLU A 477 22.20 -13.93 8.94
C GLU A 477 22.39 -12.41 9.05
N MET A 478 21.34 -11.72 9.45
CA MET A 478 21.36 -10.27 9.71
C MET A 478 21.13 -10.02 11.20
N ASP A 479 21.81 -9.02 11.73
CA ASP A 479 21.65 -8.63 13.12
C ASP A 479 20.24 -8.08 13.37
N GLY A 480 19.60 -8.55 14.46
CA GLY A 480 18.32 -8.04 14.94
C GLY A 480 18.45 -6.68 15.64
N ARG A 481 17.43 -6.32 16.40
CA ARG A 481 17.41 -5.10 17.21
C ARG A 481 18.54 -5.12 18.26
N LYS A 482 19.36 -4.07 18.31
CA LYS A 482 20.47 -3.94 19.27
C LYS A 482 19.99 -3.73 20.71
N ASN A 483 18.94 -2.92 20.87
CA ASN A 483 18.40 -2.57 22.19
C ASN A 483 17.42 -3.64 22.69
N GLY A 484 17.49 -3.96 23.99
CA GLY A 484 16.55 -4.86 24.61
C GLY A 484 15.21 -4.19 24.96
N CYS A 485 14.26 -4.98 25.43
CA CYS A 485 12.94 -4.54 25.87
C CYS A 485 12.86 -4.36 27.40
N MET A 486 12.01 -3.44 27.85
CA MET A 486 11.49 -3.41 29.22
C MET A 486 10.21 -4.24 29.29
N ILE A 487 10.23 -5.30 30.10
CA ILE A 487 9.15 -6.29 30.18
C ILE A 487 8.47 -6.17 31.54
N ALA A 488 7.15 -6.03 31.58
CA ALA A 488 6.41 -5.98 32.82
C ALA A 488 6.53 -7.31 33.59
N MET A 489 6.77 -7.22 34.90
CA MET A 489 6.95 -8.38 35.77
C MET A 489 5.66 -8.89 36.40
N ALA A 490 4.59 -8.13 36.39
CA ALA A 490 3.33 -8.45 37.05
C ALA A 490 2.15 -7.82 36.31
N THR A 491 0.95 -8.37 36.59
CA THR A 491 -0.31 -7.83 36.07
C THR A 491 -0.82 -6.78 37.02
N ASP A 492 -0.76 -5.49 36.62
CA ASP A 492 -1.19 -4.34 37.44
C ASP A 492 -1.22 -3.07 36.55
N LYS A 493 -1.75 -1.97 37.08
CA LYS A 493 -1.75 -0.66 36.41
C LYS A 493 -0.41 0.04 36.55
N ALA A 494 0.01 0.65 35.45
CA ALA A 494 1.21 1.48 35.43
C ALA A 494 0.99 2.76 36.27
N VAL A 495 1.97 3.09 37.12
CA VAL A 495 1.90 4.27 37.99
C VAL A 495 3.01 5.26 37.64
N ALA A 496 2.69 6.57 37.70
CA ALA A 496 3.58 7.65 37.34
C ALA A 496 4.95 7.58 38.04
N TYR A 497 4.98 7.20 39.33
CA TYR A 497 6.22 7.08 40.10
C TYR A 497 7.17 6.00 39.55
N ALA A 498 6.62 4.85 39.17
CA ALA A 498 7.43 3.79 38.55
C ALA A 498 7.95 4.21 37.18
N LEU A 499 7.08 4.80 36.34
CA LEU A 499 7.41 5.25 35.00
C LEU A 499 8.49 6.34 35.00
N ASP A 500 8.47 7.28 35.97
CA ASP A 500 9.51 8.31 36.15
C ASP A 500 10.91 7.70 36.37
N THR A 501 10.97 6.60 37.12
CA THR A 501 12.23 5.88 37.31
C THR A 501 12.66 5.10 36.05
N LEU A 502 11.70 4.57 35.30
CA LEU A 502 11.95 3.75 34.11
C LEU A 502 12.34 4.58 32.89
N GLN A 503 11.79 5.80 32.72
CA GLN A 503 12.15 6.69 31.61
C GLN A 503 13.65 7.07 31.59
N GLN A 504 14.35 6.96 32.72
CA GLN A 504 15.80 7.17 32.80
C GLN A 504 16.61 6.00 32.20
N ARG A 505 15.95 4.85 31.93
CA ARG A 505 16.58 3.63 31.43
C ARG A 505 16.25 3.34 29.97
N GLY A 506 15.35 4.12 29.38
CA GLY A 506 14.94 3.95 27.99
C GLY A 506 13.63 4.69 27.67
N ARG A 507 13.00 4.32 26.58
CA ARG A 507 11.76 4.92 26.07
C ARG A 507 10.56 4.08 26.50
N LEU A 508 9.48 4.74 26.94
CA LEU A 508 8.28 4.05 27.39
C LEU A 508 7.25 3.93 26.29
N PHE A 509 6.45 2.85 26.32
CA PHE A 509 5.33 2.59 25.41
C PHE A 509 3.97 2.68 26.12
N VAL A 510 3.98 2.85 27.44
CA VAL A 510 2.79 2.91 28.29
C VAL A 510 2.73 4.21 29.06
N LYS A 511 1.52 4.69 29.35
CA LYS A 511 1.24 5.86 30.18
C LYS A 511 0.71 5.48 31.55
N PRO A 512 0.69 6.40 32.52
CA PRO A 512 0.07 6.15 33.83
C PRO A 512 -1.41 5.77 33.69
N GLY A 513 -1.81 4.69 34.37
CA GLY A 513 -3.17 4.17 34.33
C GLY A 513 -3.39 3.01 33.36
N ASP A 514 -2.48 2.79 32.41
CA ASP A 514 -2.58 1.67 31.48
C ASP A 514 -2.47 0.34 32.23
N GLU A 515 -3.31 -0.63 31.84
CA GLU A 515 -3.25 -1.99 32.38
C GLU A 515 -2.12 -2.75 31.70
N CYS A 516 -1.20 -3.26 32.51
CA CYS A 516 -0.07 -4.06 32.07
C CYS A 516 -0.20 -5.48 32.63
N TYR A 517 0.40 -6.45 31.98
CA TYR A 517 0.44 -7.84 32.46
C TYR A 517 1.85 -8.42 32.33
N GLU A 518 2.13 -9.50 33.09
CA GLU A 518 3.43 -10.18 33.04
C GLU A 518 3.76 -10.59 31.58
N GLY A 519 4.93 -10.19 31.10
CA GLY A 519 5.37 -10.48 29.74
C GLY A 519 5.01 -9.41 28.69
N MET A 520 4.20 -8.39 29.04
CA MET A 520 3.94 -7.25 28.18
C MET A 520 5.20 -6.38 28.04
N ILE A 521 5.50 -5.92 26.85
CA ILE A 521 6.61 -5.00 26.57
C ILE A 521 6.11 -3.58 26.82
N VAL A 522 6.71 -2.89 27.77
CA VAL A 522 6.30 -1.58 28.27
C VAL A 522 7.26 -0.46 27.88
N GLY A 523 8.36 -0.81 27.22
CA GLY A 523 9.33 0.16 26.73
C GLY A 523 10.55 -0.51 26.08
N GLU A 524 11.38 0.33 25.47
CA GLU A 524 12.68 -0.04 24.92
C GLU A 524 13.78 0.33 25.91
N SER A 525 14.69 -0.60 26.17
CA SER A 525 15.86 -0.37 27.02
C SER A 525 16.94 0.43 26.26
N ALA A 526 17.64 1.34 26.91
CA ALA A 526 18.81 2.01 26.36
C ALA A 526 20.04 1.10 26.26
N LYS A 527 19.97 -0.13 26.74
CA LYS A 527 21.05 -1.12 26.74
C LYS A 527 20.64 -2.39 26.02
N GLU A 528 21.63 -3.13 25.57
CA GLU A 528 21.43 -4.48 25.06
C GLU A 528 20.83 -5.41 26.12
N GLY A 529 19.97 -6.31 25.67
CA GLY A 529 19.32 -7.32 26.50
C GLY A 529 18.07 -6.85 27.22
N ASP A 530 17.13 -7.78 27.38
CA ASP A 530 15.82 -7.54 27.97
C ASP A 530 15.89 -7.29 29.48
N MET A 531 15.08 -6.36 29.94
CA MET A 531 14.98 -5.96 31.33
C MET A 531 13.57 -6.19 31.87
N VAL A 532 13.44 -7.01 32.92
CA VAL A 532 12.17 -7.17 33.63
C VAL A 532 12.00 -6.02 34.62
N VAL A 533 10.88 -5.30 34.52
CA VAL A 533 10.61 -4.06 35.25
C VAL A 533 9.28 -4.12 36.01
N ASN A 534 9.18 -3.38 37.10
CA ASN A 534 7.95 -3.20 37.85
C ASN A 534 7.33 -1.82 37.51
N VAL A 535 6.23 -1.83 36.76
CA VAL A 535 5.49 -0.63 36.36
C VAL A 535 4.50 -0.11 37.38
N SER A 536 4.18 -0.92 38.41
CA SER A 536 3.19 -0.59 39.44
C SER A 536 3.81 -0.20 40.80
N LYS A 537 5.14 -0.03 40.84
CA LYS A 537 5.83 0.34 42.08
C LYS A 537 5.36 1.71 42.57
N THR A 538 4.72 1.75 43.72
CA THR A 538 4.31 2.99 44.41
C THR A 538 5.41 3.56 45.29
N LYS A 539 5.35 4.87 45.56
CA LYS A 539 6.23 5.53 46.53
C LYS A 539 5.94 4.99 47.94
N ASN A 540 6.96 4.50 48.61
CA ASN A 540 6.81 4.14 50.04
C ASN A 540 6.49 5.41 50.86
N LEU A 541 5.35 5.44 51.50
CA LEU A 541 4.98 6.50 52.42
C LEU A 541 5.83 6.35 53.69
N GLY A 542 6.91 7.12 53.77
CA GLY A 542 7.69 7.23 55.02
C GLY A 542 7.01 8.25 55.95
N ASN A 543 7.04 7.97 57.27
CA ASN A 543 6.51 8.87 58.29
C ASN A 543 7.28 10.19 58.50
N GLN A 544 8.33 10.46 57.73
CA GLN A 544 9.04 11.72 57.77
C GLN A 544 8.45 12.70 56.73
N ARG A 545 7.84 13.77 57.23
CA ARG A 545 7.55 14.98 56.43
C ARG A 545 8.90 15.63 56.06
N SER A 546 9.43 15.30 54.91
CA SER A 546 10.50 16.11 54.33
C SER A 546 9.88 17.42 53.80
N SER A 547 10.44 18.55 54.22
CA SER A 547 10.02 19.90 53.84
C SER A 547 10.35 20.24 52.35
N THR A 548 10.85 19.30 51.60
CA THR A 548 11.07 19.44 50.16
C THR A 548 9.76 19.13 49.45
N ALA A 549 9.18 20.15 48.84
CA ALA A 549 7.99 20.02 47.98
C ALA A 549 8.20 18.87 47.01
N ASP A 550 7.22 17.97 46.93
CA ASP A 550 7.22 16.91 45.91
C ASP A 550 7.35 17.56 44.54
N LYS A 551 8.47 17.37 43.87
CA LYS A 551 8.62 17.79 42.46
C LYS A 551 7.54 17.11 41.65
N ALA A 552 6.80 17.90 40.87
CA ALA A 552 5.85 17.34 39.91
C ALA A 552 6.57 16.34 38.98
N ILE A 553 6.05 15.14 38.88
CA ILE A 553 6.59 14.11 38.00
C ILE A 553 6.32 14.56 36.56
N GLN A 554 7.37 14.77 35.80
CA GLN A 554 7.30 15.05 34.35
C GLN A 554 7.68 13.78 33.60
N LEU A 555 6.69 13.20 32.94
CA LEU A 555 6.91 12.04 32.07
C LEU A 555 7.04 12.51 30.62
N THR A 556 7.99 11.96 29.90
CA THR A 556 8.03 12.07 28.43
C THR A 556 6.83 11.32 27.84
N PRO A 557 6.20 11.85 26.79
CA PRO A 557 5.13 11.13 26.10
C PRO A 557 5.60 9.72 25.70
N PRO A 558 4.79 8.69 25.90
CA PRO A 558 5.12 7.33 25.46
C PRO A 558 5.13 7.26 23.94
N ILE A 559 5.94 6.35 23.38
CA ILE A 559 5.89 6.02 21.97
C ILE A 559 4.60 5.22 21.73
N THR A 560 3.79 5.68 20.80
CA THR A 560 2.62 4.95 20.29
C THR A 560 2.95 4.41 18.92
N PHE A 561 2.83 3.11 18.74
CA PHE A 561 3.12 2.45 17.47
C PHE A 561 1.89 2.41 16.56
N THR A 562 2.09 2.65 15.27
CA THR A 562 1.19 2.15 14.23
C THR A 562 1.35 0.63 14.10
N LEU A 563 0.47 -0.04 13.36
CA LEU A 563 0.61 -1.49 13.14
C LEU A 563 1.91 -1.84 12.41
N GLU A 564 2.27 -1.06 11.40
CA GLU A 564 3.51 -1.23 10.64
C GLU A 564 4.73 -1.11 11.56
N GLU A 565 4.81 -0.03 12.31
CA GLU A 565 5.92 0.20 13.25
C GLU A 565 6.01 -0.91 14.32
N ALA A 566 4.87 -1.41 14.79
CA ALA A 566 4.84 -2.51 15.75
C ALA A 566 5.38 -3.81 15.15
N LEU A 567 4.97 -4.15 13.92
CA LEU A 567 5.44 -5.33 13.19
C LEU A 567 6.94 -5.27 12.85
N GLU A 568 7.44 -4.08 12.49
CA GLU A 568 8.85 -3.85 12.20
C GLU A 568 9.72 -3.85 13.47
N TYR A 569 9.13 -3.49 14.63
CA TYR A 569 9.84 -3.38 15.90
C TYR A 569 10.10 -4.74 16.56
N ILE A 570 9.15 -5.69 16.49
CA ILE A 570 9.21 -6.96 17.22
C ILE A 570 10.28 -7.91 16.71
N GLU A 571 10.82 -8.74 17.63
CA GLU A 571 11.73 -9.84 17.36
C GLU A 571 10.98 -11.20 17.33
N ASP A 572 11.69 -12.28 16.97
CA ASP A 572 11.09 -13.61 16.73
C ASP A 572 10.41 -14.20 17.99
N ASP A 573 10.85 -13.80 19.19
CA ASP A 573 10.26 -14.22 20.48
C ASP A 573 9.17 -13.27 20.98
N GLU A 574 8.75 -12.31 20.16
CA GLU A 574 7.77 -11.28 20.46
C GLU A 574 6.52 -11.40 19.59
N LEU A 575 5.43 -10.82 20.05
CA LEU A 575 4.15 -10.77 19.36
C LEU A 575 3.55 -9.36 19.46
N VAL A 576 2.82 -8.98 18.43
CA VAL A 576 1.90 -7.84 18.45
C VAL A 576 0.51 -8.35 18.78
N GLU A 577 -0.09 -7.81 19.82
CA GLU A 577 -1.48 -8.00 20.17
C GLU A 577 -2.29 -6.87 19.56
N VAL A 578 -3.25 -7.23 18.70
CA VAL A 578 -4.10 -6.30 17.96
C VAL A 578 -5.52 -6.39 18.47
N THR A 579 -6.06 -5.26 18.90
CA THR A 579 -7.45 -5.14 19.38
C THR A 579 -8.12 -3.92 18.75
N PRO A 580 -9.43 -3.77 18.80
CA PRO A 580 -10.12 -2.57 18.30
C PRO A 580 -9.58 -1.24 18.85
N GLU A 581 -9.14 -1.21 20.10
CA GLU A 581 -8.72 0.02 20.78
C GLU A 581 -7.20 0.15 20.93
N SER A 582 -6.45 -0.97 20.97
CA SER A 582 -5.05 -0.98 21.37
C SER A 582 -4.16 -1.84 20.47
N ILE A 583 -2.90 -1.42 20.34
CA ILE A 583 -1.80 -2.22 19.80
C ILE A 583 -0.80 -2.40 20.94
N ARG A 584 -0.56 -3.63 21.36
CA ARG A 584 0.33 -3.96 22.48
C ARG A 584 1.41 -4.92 22.02
N LEU A 585 2.62 -4.72 22.53
CA LEU A 585 3.75 -5.63 22.29
C LEU A 585 3.91 -6.55 23.49
N ARG A 586 4.22 -7.82 23.23
CA ARG A 586 4.43 -8.79 24.31
C ARG A 586 5.46 -9.85 23.95
N LYS A 587 6.02 -10.50 24.93
CA LYS A 587 6.80 -11.72 24.69
C LYS A 587 5.85 -12.90 24.39
N ARG A 588 6.30 -13.81 23.52
CA ARG A 588 5.57 -15.06 23.20
C ARG A 588 5.36 -15.89 24.46
N ILE A 589 6.39 -16.05 25.29
CA ILE A 589 6.34 -16.68 26.60
C ILE A 589 6.14 -15.60 27.67
N LEU A 590 4.96 -15.52 28.29
CA LEU A 590 4.65 -14.47 29.26
C LEU A 590 5.41 -14.62 30.57
N SER A 591 5.53 -15.84 31.08
CA SER A 591 6.17 -16.10 32.36
C SER A 591 7.68 -15.84 32.33
N THR A 592 8.16 -14.98 33.21
CA THR A 592 9.58 -14.69 33.41
C THR A 592 10.42 -15.92 33.73
N ILE A 593 9.83 -16.87 34.49
CA ILE A 593 10.50 -18.12 34.87
C ILE A 593 10.68 -19.03 33.65
N GLU A 594 9.62 -19.14 32.84
CA GLU A 594 9.66 -19.98 31.64
C GLU A 594 10.61 -19.42 30.57
N ARG A 595 10.61 -18.09 30.33
CA ARG A 595 11.60 -17.44 29.45
C ARG A 595 13.04 -17.76 29.85
N LYS A 596 13.35 -17.66 31.17
CA LYS A 596 14.70 -18.01 31.67
C LYS A 596 15.05 -19.48 31.50
N LYS A 597 14.07 -20.39 31.51
CA LYS A 597 14.29 -21.81 31.22
C LYS A 597 14.49 -22.07 29.72
N ALA A 598 13.74 -21.39 28.85
CA ALA A 598 13.86 -21.49 27.40
C ALA A 598 15.23 -21.00 26.92
N ASN A 599 15.74 -19.87 27.45
CA ASN A 599 17.04 -19.29 27.10
C ASN A 599 18.24 -20.10 27.65
N LYS A 600 18.03 -21.14 28.48
CA LYS A 600 19.09 -22.03 28.96
C LYS A 600 19.22 -23.33 28.15
N LYS A 601 18.30 -23.60 27.26
CA LYS A 601 18.35 -24.72 26.29
C LYS A 601 18.97 -24.26 24.99
#